data_7e5e8353453d3f4158d17b974c1f3cab
#
_entry.id   7e5e8353453d3f4158d17b974c1f3cab
#
_cell.length_a   1.000
_cell.length_b   1.000
_cell.length_c   1.000
_cell.angle_alpha   90.00
_cell.angle_beta   90.00
_cell.angle_gamma   90.00
#
_symmetry.space_group_name_H-M   'P 1'
#
loop_
_entity.id
_entity.type
_entity.pdbx_description
1 polymer ?
#
loop_
_entity_poly.entity_id
_entity_poly.type
_entity_poly.pdbx_seq_one_letter_code
_entity_poly.pdbx_strand_id
1 'polypeptide(L)'
;MGGIGHPRAAQRICHAYGAASADGSTVYEPCMSGGMAAIAVNAAQRKIRVLWRGPSDAYGSPVVGGGAVWVTRYNQSSSDSGGTLYELDPADGAVKSRLDISDGLPHFSSLSLAGGTAFLGTLKGVIAVNGV
;
A
#
# COMPACT_ATOMS: atom_id res chain seq x y z
N MET A 1 10.95 20.59 -14.04
CA MET A 1 10.03 19.87 -13.11
C MET A 1 8.76 20.70 -12.97
N GLY A 2 7.58 20.07 -12.90
CA GLY A 2 6.33 20.76 -12.53
C GLY A 2 6.42 21.18 -11.05
N GLY A 3 5.93 22.37 -10.72
CA GLY A 3 5.75 22.78 -9.32
C GLY A 3 4.43 22.26 -8.76
N ILE A 4 4.17 22.51 -7.47
CA ILE A 4 2.93 22.09 -6.79
C ILE A 4 1.66 22.59 -7.52
N GLY A 5 1.70 23.78 -8.13
CA GLY A 5 0.59 24.34 -8.88
C GLY A 5 0.46 23.87 -10.34
N HIS A 6 1.39 23.05 -10.83
CA HIS A 6 1.46 22.66 -12.26
C HIS A 6 1.72 21.15 -12.41
N PRO A 7 0.72 20.30 -12.17
CA PRO A 7 0.87 18.86 -12.32
C PRO A 7 1.17 18.51 -13.79
N ARG A 8 2.11 17.59 -14.01
CA ARG A 8 2.50 17.15 -15.36
C ARG A 8 1.47 16.22 -16.00
N ALA A 9 0.79 15.44 -15.17
CA ALA A 9 -0.29 14.54 -15.58
C ALA A 9 -1.26 14.39 -14.41
N ALA A 10 -2.51 14.16 -14.72
CA ALA A 10 -3.54 13.84 -13.75
C ALA A 10 -4.51 12.83 -14.36
N GLN A 11 -4.85 11.79 -13.61
CA GLN A 11 -5.86 10.81 -13.99
C GLN A 11 -6.59 10.35 -12.74
N ARG A 12 -7.91 10.25 -12.83
CA ARG A 12 -8.72 9.70 -11.75
C ARG A 12 -8.59 8.17 -11.79
N ILE A 13 -8.00 7.59 -10.74
CA ILE A 13 -7.81 6.14 -10.58
C ILE A 13 -8.83 5.58 -9.61
N CYS A 14 -8.91 6.16 -8.40
CA CYS A 14 -9.81 5.75 -7.33
C CYS A 14 -9.90 6.85 -6.26
N HIS A 15 -10.71 6.61 -5.23
CA HIS A 15 -10.63 7.37 -3.99
C HIS A 15 -9.61 6.69 -3.08
N ALA A 16 -8.61 7.44 -2.63
CA ALA A 16 -7.59 7.00 -1.68
C ALA A 16 -7.59 7.92 -0.46
N TYR A 17 -7.38 7.34 0.70
CA TYR A 17 -7.21 8.09 1.95
C TYR A 17 -5.80 7.91 2.52
N GLY A 18 -5.10 6.84 2.15
CA GLY A 18 -3.73 6.57 2.56
C GLY A 18 -2.71 7.27 1.67
N ALA A 19 -1.45 7.21 2.09
CA ALA A 19 -0.33 7.65 1.26
C ALA A 19 -0.01 6.59 0.21
N ALA A 20 0.38 7.03 -0.99
CA ALA A 20 0.97 6.16 -2.00
C ALA A 20 2.46 5.93 -1.73
N SER A 21 2.99 4.82 -2.21
CA SER A 21 4.42 4.54 -2.27
C SER A 21 4.88 4.43 -3.72
N ALA A 22 6.17 4.60 -3.98
CA ALA A 22 6.71 4.53 -5.33
C ALA A 22 8.03 3.76 -5.39
N ASP A 23 8.21 3.01 -6.48
CA ASP A 23 9.47 2.41 -6.86
C ASP A 23 9.72 2.65 -8.35
N GLY A 24 10.82 3.34 -8.68
CA GLY A 24 11.10 3.76 -10.04
C GLY A 24 9.97 4.58 -10.64
N SER A 25 9.36 4.09 -11.70
CA SER A 25 8.22 4.73 -12.39
C SER A 25 6.86 4.14 -12.03
N THR A 26 6.81 3.23 -11.05
CA THR A 26 5.58 2.62 -10.56
C THR A 26 5.16 3.25 -9.24
N VAL A 27 3.89 3.63 -9.16
CA VAL A 27 3.25 4.15 -7.94
C VAL A 27 2.23 3.12 -7.47
N TYR A 28 2.25 2.82 -6.18
CA TYR A 28 1.32 1.91 -5.52
C TYR A 28 0.33 2.73 -4.70
N GLU A 29 -0.94 2.68 -5.10
CA GLU A 29 -2.02 3.52 -4.56
C GLU A 29 -3.04 2.67 -3.81
N PRO A 30 -3.33 2.97 -2.51
CA PRO A 30 -4.33 2.25 -1.74
C PRO A 30 -5.73 2.80 -2.03
N CYS A 31 -6.47 2.10 -2.87
CA CYS A 31 -7.83 2.47 -3.24
C CYS A 31 -8.86 1.97 -2.23
N MET A 32 -9.72 2.83 -1.71
CA MET A 32 -10.78 2.47 -0.76
C MET A 32 -11.82 1.50 -1.35
N SER A 33 -12.03 1.56 -2.65
CA SER A 33 -12.80 0.57 -3.38
C SER A 33 -11.95 -0.06 -4.48
N GLY A 34 -11.76 -1.38 -4.42
CA GLY A 34 -10.95 -2.12 -5.39
C GLY A 34 -9.51 -2.38 -4.97
N GLY A 35 -9.15 -2.04 -3.73
CA GLY A 35 -7.88 -2.41 -3.11
C GLY A 35 -6.65 -1.75 -3.72
N MET A 36 -5.49 -2.37 -3.56
CA MET A 36 -4.21 -1.84 -4.07
C MET A 36 -4.20 -1.73 -5.60
N ALA A 37 -3.67 -0.63 -6.11
CA ALA A 37 -3.43 -0.43 -7.54
C ALA A 37 -1.95 -0.10 -7.79
N ALA A 38 -1.31 -0.77 -8.73
CA ALA A 38 -0.03 -0.35 -9.29
C ALA A 38 -0.26 0.49 -10.55
N ILE A 39 0.44 1.58 -10.65
CA ILE A 39 0.24 2.64 -11.63
C ILE A 39 1.56 2.97 -12.27
N ALA A 40 1.70 2.75 -13.58
CA ALA A 40 2.85 3.22 -14.33
C ALA A 40 2.72 4.72 -14.62
N VAL A 41 3.79 5.45 -14.36
CA VAL A 41 3.90 6.88 -14.64
C VAL A 41 4.96 7.10 -15.71
N ASN A 42 4.54 7.51 -16.91
CA ASN A 42 5.46 7.94 -17.96
C ASN A 42 5.49 9.47 -18.00
N ALA A 43 6.49 10.04 -17.34
CA ALA A 43 6.63 11.50 -17.23
C ALA A 43 6.93 12.18 -18.56
N ALA A 44 7.68 11.53 -19.47
CA ALA A 44 8.01 12.07 -20.80
C ALA A 44 6.77 12.19 -21.69
N GLN A 45 5.91 11.20 -21.66
CA GLN A 45 4.66 11.16 -22.44
C GLN A 45 3.46 11.77 -21.68
N ARG A 46 3.64 12.15 -20.43
CA ARG A 46 2.57 12.63 -19.52
C ARG A 46 1.41 11.65 -19.43
N LYS A 47 1.73 10.35 -19.37
CA LYS A 47 0.74 9.26 -19.30
C LYS A 47 0.80 8.56 -17.96
N ILE A 48 -0.38 8.20 -17.48
CA ILE A 48 -0.60 7.40 -16.28
C ILE A 48 -1.44 6.20 -16.69
N ARG A 49 -1.08 4.98 -16.24
CA ARG A 49 -1.77 3.76 -16.60
C ARG A 49 -1.77 2.79 -15.43
N VAL A 50 -2.94 2.21 -15.11
CA VAL A 50 -3.02 1.09 -14.16
C VAL A 50 -2.37 -0.14 -14.77
N LEU A 51 -1.43 -0.75 -14.05
CA LEU A 51 -0.75 -1.98 -14.41
C LEU A 51 -1.54 -3.19 -13.94
N TRP A 52 -1.87 -3.21 -12.65
CA TRP A 52 -2.62 -4.27 -12.01
C TRP A 52 -3.41 -3.74 -10.79
N ARG A 53 -4.30 -4.59 -10.28
CA ARG A 53 -4.98 -4.38 -9.01
C ARG A 53 -4.75 -5.59 -8.12
N GLY A 54 -4.44 -5.35 -6.85
CA GLY A 54 -4.24 -6.37 -5.82
C GLY A 54 -5.54 -6.72 -5.08
N PRO A 55 -5.42 -7.30 -3.87
CA PRO A 55 -6.58 -7.66 -3.06
C PRO A 55 -7.49 -6.47 -2.81
N SER A 56 -8.80 -6.69 -2.93
CA SER A 56 -9.81 -5.62 -2.88
C SER A 56 -9.95 -4.95 -1.51
N ASP A 57 -9.43 -5.58 -0.47
CA ASP A 57 -9.43 -5.11 0.92
C ASP A 57 -8.05 -4.60 1.40
N ALA A 58 -7.04 -4.56 0.52
CA ALA A 58 -5.70 -4.03 0.80
C ALA A 58 -5.67 -2.52 0.54
N TYR A 59 -6.05 -1.73 1.53
CA TYR A 59 -6.20 -0.27 1.41
C TYR A 59 -5.44 0.55 2.45
N GLY A 60 -4.58 -0.07 3.25
CA GLY A 60 -3.61 0.65 4.07
C GLY A 60 -2.52 1.31 3.21
N SER A 61 -1.79 2.26 3.79
CA SER A 61 -0.69 2.91 3.07
C SER A 61 0.43 1.91 2.76
N PRO A 62 0.77 1.67 1.49
CA PRO A 62 1.76 0.66 1.12
C PRO A 62 3.18 1.12 1.43
N VAL A 63 4.07 0.14 1.60
CA VAL A 63 5.52 0.34 1.66
C VAL A 63 6.19 -0.63 0.69
N VAL A 64 7.18 -0.16 -0.07
CA VAL A 64 7.95 -1.00 -0.99
C VAL A 64 9.30 -1.30 -0.38
N GLY A 65 9.68 -2.56 -0.34
CA GLY A 65 10.98 -3.02 0.15
C GLY A 65 11.07 -4.54 0.20
N GLY A 66 12.30 -5.09 0.27
CA GLY A 66 12.53 -6.52 0.27
C GLY A 66 12.05 -7.24 -1.00
N GLY A 67 11.90 -6.54 -2.13
CA GLY A 67 11.38 -7.13 -3.36
C GLY A 67 9.87 -7.36 -3.34
N ALA A 68 9.13 -6.65 -2.50
CA ALA A 68 7.69 -6.78 -2.35
C ALA A 68 7.00 -5.43 -2.11
N VAL A 69 5.69 -5.41 -2.29
CA VAL A 69 4.79 -4.34 -1.85
C VAL A 69 4.05 -4.82 -0.62
N TRP A 70 4.27 -4.14 0.49
CA TRP A 70 3.66 -4.44 1.78
C TRP A 70 2.48 -3.53 2.01
N VAL A 71 1.33 -4.08 2.33
CA VAL A 71 0.11 -3.31 2.56
C VAL A 71 -0.75 -3.96 3.63
N THR A 72 -1.48 -3.14 4.38
CA THR A 72 -2.40 -3.63 5.40
C THR A 72 -3.85 -3.57 4.94
N ARG A 73 -4.64 -4.52 5.44
CA ARG A 73 -6.08 -4.41 5.60
C ARG A 73 -6.37 -4.03 7.05
N TYR A 74 -7.05 -2.94 7.26
CA TYR A 74 -7.56 -2.55 8.58
C TYR A 74 -9.09 -2.60 8.59
N ASN A 75 -9.70 -2.73 9.77
CA ASN A 75 -11.15 -2.67 9.86
C ASN A 75 -11.62 -1.22 9.78
N GLN A 76 -12.53 -0.91 8.89
CA GLN A 76 -13.08 0.44 8.72
C GLN A 76 -14.08 0.82 9.81
N SER A 77 -14.69 -0.15 10.46
CA SER A 77 -15.47 0.07 11.67
C SER A 77 -14.51 0.07 12.85
N SER A 78 -14.65 1.01 13.76
CA SER A 78 -13.80 1.26 14.93
C SER A 78 -13.73 0.11 15.97
N SER A 79 -13.97 -1.13 15.56
CA SER A 79 -13.85 -2.31 16.42
C SER A 79 -12.40 -2.80 16.45
N ASP A 80 -11.93 -3.23 17.61
CA ASP A 80 -10.63 -3.87 17.88
C ASP A 80 -10.41 -5.20 17.12
N SER A 81 -11.19 -5.47 16.11
CA SER A 81 -11.13 -6.72 15.36
C SER A 81 -10.03 -6.65 14.30
N GLY A 82 -8.90 -7.14 14.65
CA GLY A 82 -7.82 -7.60 13.77
C GLY A 82 -7.57 -6.85 12.46
N GLY A 83 -6.53 -7.23 11.80
CA GLY A 83 -6.16 -6.77 10.47
C GLY A 83 -5.44 -7.87 9.71
N THR A 84 -4.93 -7.52 8.54
CA THR A 84 -4.08 -8.42 7.76
C THR A 84 -2.92 -7.61 7.19
N LEU A 85 -1.72 -8.15 7.26
CA LEU A 85 -0.57 -7.69 6.50
C LEU A 85 -0.45 -8.57 5.25
N TYR A 86 -0.39 -7.95 4.09
CA TYR A 86 -0.13 -8.60 2.81
C TYR A 86 1.27 -8.29 2.31
N GLU A 87 1.91 -9.31 1.77
CA GLU A 87 3.08 -9.22 0.90
C GLU A 87 2.63 -9.48 -0.54
N LEU A 88 2.78 -8.48 -1.41
CA LEU A 88 2.36 -8.58 -2.81
C LEU A 88 3.56 -8.59 -3.74
N ASP A 89 3.46 -9.33 -4.83
CA ASP A 89 4.42 -9.27 -5.92
C ASP A 89 4.31 -7.92 -6.64
N PRO A 90 5.40 -7.14 -6.78
CA PRO A 90 5.36 -5.86 -7.48
C PRO A 90 5.00 -5.97 -8.97
N ALA A 91 5.22 -7.13 -9.59
CA ALA A 91 5.01 -7.33 -11.03
C ALA A 91 3.54 -7.45 -11.41
N ASP A 92 2.73 -8.13 -10.60
CA ASP A 92 1.34 -8.45 -10.94
C ASP A 92 0.33 -8.27 -9.80
N GLY A 93 0.80 -7.94 -8.58
CA GLY A 93 -0.04 -7.77 -7.40
C GLY A 93 -0.51 -9.08 -6.76
N ALA A 94 0.04 -10.22 -7.16
CA ALA A 94 -0.25 -11.50 -6.53
C ALA A 94 0.14 -11.51 -5.06
N VAL A 95 -0.68 -12.13 -4.22
CA VAL A 95 -0.37 -12.31 -2.80
C VAL A 95 0.70 -13.38 -2.67
N LYS A 96 1.91 -12.99 -2.26
CA LYS A 96 3.02 -13.90 -1.93
C LYS A 96 2.85 -14.51 -0.56
N SER A 97 2.49 -13.67 0.41
CA SER A 97 2.17 -14.11 1.75
C SER A 97 1.15 -13.19 2.44
N ARG A 98 0.54 -13.68 3.50
CA ARG A 98 -0.36 -12.89 4.37
C ARG A 98 -0.19 -13.30 5.82
N LEU A 99 -0.32 -12.33 6.71
CA LEU A 99 -0.32 -12.54 8.15
C LEU A 99 -1.57 -11.89 8.74
N ASP A 100 -2.40 -12.68 9.42
CA ASP A 100 -3.52 -12.15 10.17
C ASP A 100 -3.04 -11.61 11.52
N ILE A 101 -3.44 -10.39 11.83
CA ILE A 101 -3.04 -9.65 13.00
C ILE A 101 -4.24 -9.57 13.94
N SER A 102 -4.10 -10.14 15.14
CA SER A 102 -5.18 -10.18 16.13
C SER A 102 -5.50 -8.80 16.72
N ASP A 103 -4.48 -7.94 16.80
CA ASP A 103 -4.65 -6.57 17.30
C ASP A 103 -5.33 -5.70 16.24
N GLY A 104 -6.19 -4.79 16.68
CA GLY A 104 -6.81 -3.83 15.78
C GLY A 104 -5.75 -2.95 15.12
N LEU A 105 -5.93 -2.66 13.84
CA LEU A 105 -5.10 -1.72 13.11
C LEU A 105 -5.80 -0.36 13.02
N PRO A 106 -5.07 0.75 13.27
CA PRO A 106 -5.65 2.08 13.11
C PRO A 106 -6.01 2.35 11.65
N HIS A 107 -6.93 3.27 11.43
CA HIS A 107 -7.20 3.78 10.08
C HIS A 107 -5.90 4.31 9.46
N PHE A 108 -5.74 4.07 8.16
CA PHE A 108 -4.55 4.48 7.39
C PHE A 108 -3.25 3.82 7.89
N SER A 109 -3.37 2.66 8.55
CA SER A 109 -2.20 1.93 9.03
C SER A 109 -1.18 1.73 7.92
N SER A 110 0.07 1.90 8.29
CA SER A 110 1.24 1.67 7.46
C SER A 110 2.28 0.94 8.29
N LEU A 111 3.36 0.56 7.65
CA LEU A 111 4.48 -0.12 8.32
C LEU A 111 5.81 0.55 7.96
N SER A 112 6.84 0.20 8.69
CA SER A 112 8.23 0.55 8.37
C SER A 112 9.03 -0.72 8.18
N LEU A 113 9.99 -0.69 7.25
CA LEU A 113 10.90 -1.81 6.98
C LEU A 113 12.31 -1.45 7.44
N ALA A 114 12.94 -2.32 8.21
CA ALA A 114 14.33 -2.17 8.62
C ALA A 114 14.95 -3.53 8.93
N GLY A 115 16.16 -3.81 8.38
CA GLY A 115 16.94 -4.99 8.70
C GLY A 115 16.21 -6.32 8.48
N GLY A 116 15.40 -6.45 7.44
CA GLY A 116 14.63 -7.66 7.16
C GLY A 116 13.42 -7.85 8.10
N THR A 117 12.97 -6.78 8.74
CA THR A 117 11.84 -6.77 9.68
C THR A 117 10.84 -5.70 9.28
N ALA A 118 9.56 -6.03 9.28
CA ALA A 118 8.46 -5.08 9.18
C ALA A 118 7.97 -4.71 10.59
N PHE A 119 7.87 -3.41 10.87
CA PHE A 119 7.32 -2.87 12.12
C PHE A 119 5.97 -2.25 11.83
N LEU A 120 4.94 -2.71 12.51
CA LEU A 120 3.56 -2.31 12.30
C LEU A 120 2.95 -1.80 13.61
N GLY A 121 2.46 -0.57 13.60
CA GLY A 121 1.69 -0.02 14.72
C GLY A 121 0.28 -0.63 14.78
N THR A 122 -0.12 -1.08 15.95
CA THR A 122 -1.46 -1.58 16.26
C THR A 122 -2.15 -0.69 17.28
N LEU A 123 -3.44 -0.89 17.55
CA LEU A 123 -4.15 -0.19 18.61
C LEU A 123 -3.67 -0.58 20.03
N LYS A 124 -2.85 -1.63 20.16
CA LYS A 124 -2.31 -2.11 21.43
C LYS A 124 -0.79 -1.93 21.56
N GLY A 125 -0.11 -1.52 20.49
CA GLY A 125 1.33 -1.34 20.52
C GLY A 125 1.98 -1.47 19.15
N VAL A 126 3.17 -2.08 19.10
CA VAL A 126 3.92 -2.33 17.88
C VAL A 126 4.22 -3.81 17.77
N ILE A 127 3.99 -4.39 16.61
CA ILE A 127 4.43 -5.73 16.27
C ILE A 127 5.60 -5.68 15.28
N ALA A 128 6.50 -6.64 15.39
CA ALA A 128 7.60 -6.86 14.47
C ALA A 128 7.41 -8.21 13.75
N VAL A 129 7.51 -8.20 12.43
CA VAL A 129 7.41 -9.38 11.57
C VAL A 129 8.73 -9.56 10.86
N ASN A 130 9.41 -10.68 11.12
CA ASN A 130 10.70 -11.00 10.51
C ASN A 130 10.53 -11.73 9.18
N GLY A 131 11.55 -11.66 8.32
CA GLY A 131 11.58 -12.36 7.04
C GLY A 131 10.96 -11.58 5.89
N VAL A 132 11.02 -10.26 5.99
CA VAL A 132 10.57 -9.33 4.92
C VAL A 132 11.73 -8.84 4.07
#